data_4f67b7467ff6be2b6cdd0a583040ef2e
#
_entry.id   4f67b7467ff6be2b6cdd0a583040ef2e
#
_cell.length_a   1.000
_cell.length_b   1.000
_cell.length_c   1.000
_cell.angle_alpha   90.00
_cell.angle_beta   90.00
_cell.angle_gamma   90.00
#
_symmetry.space_group_name_H-M   'P 1'
#
loop_
_entity.id
_entity.type
_entity.pdbx_description
1 polymer ?
#
loop_
_entity_poly.entity_id
_entity_poly.type
_entity_poly.pdbx_seq_one_letter_code
_entity_poly.pdbx_strand_id
1 'polypeptide(L)'
;MARPRSEDKRMAILEAATEAIAEAGLGASTALIARKAGVAEGTVFRYFASKDDLYNALYVHLKQDFCRSMIGKLNSNSDHRENIRHVWNSFIDWGLTKPEANLTVRKLEVSSRITDESEKLVADIYPELHDLCEKCISPLFRSREFRAFGDEIFFALAQTTMDFATREPARSDEFKAVGFDTLWRALCDN
;
A
#
# COMPACT_ATOMS: atom_id res chain seq x y z
N MET A 1 19.03 4.46 22.07
CA MET A 1 20.14 4.06 21.18
C MET A 1 20.05 4.90 19.91
N ALA A 2 21.15 5.52 19.48
CA ALA A 2 21.19 6.26 18.23
C ALA A 2 21.06 5.27 17.06
N ARG A 3 20.13 5.54 16.14
CA ARG A 3 19.92 4.77 14.92
C ARG A 3 21.20 4.78 14.07
N PRO A 4 21.66 3.65 13.51
CA PRO A 4 22.87 3.66 12.70
C PRO A 4 22.72 4.60 11.49
N ARG A 5 23.73 5.42 11.20
CA ARG A 5 23.75 6.35 10.05
C ARG A 5 23.44 5.70 8.70
N SER A 6 23.63 4.38 8.57
CA SER A 6 23.30 3.62 7.37
C SER A 6 21.78 3.44 7.21
N GLU A 7 21.05 3.23 8.31
CA GLU A 7 19.59 3.05 8.27
C GLU A 7 18.88 4.38 7.97
N ASP A 8 19.37 5.50 8.52
CA ASP A 8 18.80 6.81 8.21
C ASP A 8 18.91 7.17 6.73
N LYS A 9 20.04 6.81 6.09
CA LYS A 9 20.21 6.99 4.63
C LYS A 9 19.31 6.06 3.82
N ARG A 10 19.15 4.83 4.26
CA ARG A 10 18.25 3.88 3.61
C ARG A 10 16.82 4.40 3.64
N MET A 11 16.38 4.90 4.78
CA MET A 11 15.05 5.49 4.93
C MET A 11 14.88 6.74 4.06
N ALA A 12 15.85 7.65 4.05
CA ALA A 12 15.81 8.84 3.19
C ALA A 12 15.70 8.50 1.70
N ILE A 13 16.33 7.41 1.25
CA ILE A 13 16.20 6.95 -0.14
C ILE A 13 14.78 6.40 -0.39
N LEU A 14 14.19 5.64 0.54
CA LEU A 14 12.83 5.13 0.41
C LEU A 14 11.79 6.26 0.39
N GLU A 15 11.92 7.26 1.27
CA GLU A 15 11.08 8.46 1.28
C GLU A 15 11.17 9.23 -0.03
N ALA A 16 12.39 9.51 -0.49
CA ALA A 16 12.63 10.17 -1.79
C ALA A 16 12.09 9.36 -2.98
N ALA A 17 12.16 8.03 -2.92
CA ALA A 17 11.59 7.16 -3.95
C ALA A 17 10.06 7.22 -3.95
N THR A 18 9.43 7.30 -2.78
CA THR A 18 7.97 7.49 -2.64
C THR A 18 7.53 8.76 -3.37
N GLU A 19 8.16 9.90 -3.06
CA GLU A 19 7.86 11.18 -3.72
C GLU A 19 8.10 11.13 -5.23
N ALA A 20 9.28 10.61 -5.65
CA ALA A 20 9.66 10.57 -7.06
C ALA A 20 8.70 9.68 -7.89
N ILE A 21 8.24 8.55 -7.34
CA ILE A 21 7.29 7.66 -7.99
C ILE A 21 5.88 8.28 -7.99
N ALA A 22 5.47 8.94 -6.93
CA ALA A 22 4.21 9.66 -6.90
C ALA A 22 4.14 10.70 -8.03
N GLU A 23 5.19 11.51 -8.20
CA GLU A 23 5.30 12.57 -9.20
C GLU A 23 5.45 12.03 -10.63
N ALA A 24 6.45 11.19 -10.87
CA ALA A 24 6.89 10.80 -12.22
C ALA A 24 6.57 9.34 -12.60
N GLY A 25 5.89 8.58 -11.72
CA GLY A 25 5.59 7.17 -11.95
C GLY A 25 6.82 6.26 -11.79
N LEU A 26 6.65 4.99 -12.16
CA LEU A 26 7.74 3.99 -12.11
C LEU A 26 8.89 4.29 -13.08
N GLY A 27 8.71 5.27 -13.98
CA GLY A 27 9.78 5.81 -14.84
C GLY A 27 10.76 6.72 -14.11
N ALA A 28 10.50 7.17 -12.87
CA ALA A 28 11.38 8.03 -12.09
C ALA A 28 12.82 7.51 -12.10
N SER A 29 13.80 8.39 -12.41
CA SER A 29 15.21 7.99 -12.50
C SER A 29 15.84 7.86 -11.12
N THR A 30 16.84 6.98 -10.99
CA THR A 30 17.65 6.84 -9.77
C THR A 30 18.40 8.13 -9.44
N ALA A 31 18.77 8.92 -10.45
CA ALA A 31 19.35 10.26 -10.28
C ALA A 31 18.36 11.24 -9.62
N LEU A 32 17.05 11.20 -9.99
CA LEU A 32 16.01 12.00 -9.34
C LEU A 32 15.84 11.59 -7.88
N ILE A 33 15.76 10.30 -7.61
CA ILE A 33 15.63 9.74 -6.26
C ILE A 33 16.82 10.14 -5.39
N ALA A 34 18.05 9.98 -5.90
CA ALA A 34 19.28 10.36 -5.20
C ALA A 34 19.31 11.84 -4.85
N ARG A 35 18.92 12.71 -5.80
CA ARG A 35 18.84 14.16 -5.60
C ARG A 35 17.83 14.51 -4.50
N LYS A 36 16.63 13.91 -4.51
CA LYS A 36 15.61 14.11 -3.48
C LYS A 36 16.09 13.61 -2.10
N ALA A 37 16.78 12.48 -2.06
CA ALA A 37 17.35 11.90 -0.84
C ALA A 37 18.60 12.66 -0.30
N GLY A 38 19.13 13.64 -1.03
CA GLY A 38 20.35 14.35 -0.65
C GLY A 38 21.60 13.49 -0.66
N VAL A 39 21.66 12.48 -1.56
CA VAL A 39 22.81 11.56 -1.70
C VAL A 39 23.33 11.50 -3.14
N ALA A 40 24.55 11.01 -3.32
CA ALA A 40 25.05 10.69 -4.65
C ALA A 40 24.32 9.46 -5.24
N GLU A 41 24.09 9.42 -6.54
CA GLU A 41 23.37 8.32 -7.19
C GLU A 41 24.01 6.95 -6.91
N GLY A 42 25.34 6.85 -6.92
CA GLY A 42 26.06 5.63 -6.54
C GLY A 42 25.78 5.17 -5.09
N THR A 43 25.30 6.08 -4.23
CA THR A 43 24.89 5.71 -2.88
C THR A 43 23.58 4.92 -2.91
N VAL A 44 22.64 5.24 -3.80
CA VAL A 44 21.40 4.46 -3.97
C VAL A 44 21.74 3.01 -4.28
N PHE A 45 22.67 2.76 -5.23
CA PHE A 45 23.08 1.42 -5.62
C PHE A 45 23.90 0.66 -4.56
N ARG A 46 24.42 1.35 -3.55
CA ARG A 46 25.01 0.70 -2.37
C ARG A 46 23.99 0.12 -1.40
N TYR A 47 22.75 0.63 -1.41
CA TYR A 47 21.66 0.16 -0.56
C TYR A 47 20.72 -0.79 -1.30
N PHE A 48 20.55 -0.58 -2.60
CA PHE A 48 19.66 -1.35 -3.47
C PHE A 48 20.41 -1.67 -4.75
N ALA A 49 20.72 -2.96 -4.99
CA ALA A 49 21.57 -3.39 -6.09
C ALA A 49 21.00 -3.02 -7.48
N SER A 50 19.67 -2.90 -7.56
CA SER A 50 18.95 -2.50 -8.76
C SER A 50 17.78 -1.58 -8.42
N LYS A 51 17.16 -1.02 -9.45
CA LYS A 51 15.92 -0.24 -9.32
C LYS A 51 14.74 -1.14 -8.88
N ASP A 52 14.72 -2.40 -9.31
CA ASP A 52 13.71 -3.36 -8.91
C ASP A 52 13.90 -3.77 -7.44
N ASP A 53 15.13 -3.92 -6.93
CA ASP A 53 15.38 -4.12 -5.50
C ASP A 53 14.88 -2.93 -4.67
N LEU A 54 15.09 -1.69 -5.16
CA LEU A 54 14.55 -0.50 -4.51
C LEU A 54 13.01 -0.53 -4.48
N TYR A 55 12.36 -0.94 -5.56
CA TYR A 55 10.90 -1.02 -5.65
C TYR A 55 10.32 -2.07 -4.71
N ASN A 56 10.94 -3.24 -4.64
CA ASN A 56 10.52 -4.31 -3.75
C ASN A 56 10.71 -3.91 -2.27
N ALA A 57 11.84 -3.30 -1.93
CA ALA A 57 12.07 -2.78 -0.58
C ALA A 57 11.09 -1.65 -0.21
N LEU A 58 10.76 -0.78 -1.17
CA LEU A 58 9.79 0.30 -0.99
C LEU A 58 8.37 -0.25 -0.79
N TYR A 59 7.97 -1.22 -1.59
CA TYR A 59 6.69 -1.90 -1.46
C TYR A 59 6.52 -2.48 -0.05
N VAL A 60 7.47 -3.28 0.41
CA VAL A 60 7.46 -3.85 1.76
C VAL A 60 7.42 -2.76 2.83
N HIS A 61 8.21 -1.70 2.68
CA HIS A 61 8.24 -0.58 3.63
C HIS A 61 6.87 0.13 3.76
N LEU A 62 6.23 0.44 2.63
CA LEU A 62 4.93 1.12 2.61
C LEU A 62 3.81 0.23 3.15
N LYS A 63 3.83 -1.07 2.82
CA LYS A 63 2.88 -2.05 3.39
C LYS A 63 3.08 -2.19 4.91
N GLN A 64 4.31 -2.20 5.40
CA GLN A 64 4.62 -2.19 6.84
C GLN A 64 4.06 -0.94 7.53
N ASP A 65 4.21 0.22 6.91
CA ASP A 65 3.70 1.48 7.46
C ASP A 65 2.16 1.47 7.55
N PHE A 66 1.49 0.98 6.51
CA PHE A 66 0.05 0.77 6.53
C PHE A 66 -0.38 -0.23 7.61
N CYS A 67 0.23 -1.41 7.67
CA CYS A 67 -0.08 -2.43 8.67
C CYS A 67 0.09 -1.90 10.11
N ARG A 68 1.16 -1.11 10.37
CA ARG A 68 1.35 -0.47 11.69
C ARG A 68 0.19 0.45 12.08
N SER A 69 -0.43 1.12 11.12
CA SER A 69 -1.60 1.99 11.38
C SER A 69 -2.83 1.21 11.87
N MET A 70 -2.86 -0.11 11.65
CA MET A 70 -3.96 -1.01 11.98
C MET A 70 -3.66 -1.94 13.18
N ILE A 71 -2.39 -2.03 13.66
CA ILE A 71 -2.02 -2.93 14.76
C ILE A 71 -2.92 -2.67 15.98
N GLY A 72 -3.47 -3.75 16.53
CA GLY A 72 -4.34 -3.73 17.71
C GLY A 72 -5.77 -3.27 17.46
N LYS A 73 -6.15 -3.01 16.21
CA LYS A 73 -7.50 -2.55 15.87
C LYS A 73 -8.41 -3.67 15.33
N LEU A 74 -7.85 -4.79 14.85
CA LEU A 74 -8.66 -5.95 14.45
C LEU A 74 -9.17 -6.66 15.69
N ASN A 75 -10.45 -6.99 15.69
CA ASN A 75 -11.11 -7.66 16.80
C ASN A 75 -11.47 -9.10 16.39
N SER A 76 -10.82 -10.07 17.03
CA SER A 76 -11.04 -11.50 16.77
C SER A 76 -12.48 -11.98 17.07
N ASN A 77 -13.23 -11.22 17.86
CA ASN A 77 -14.61 -11.52 18.20
C ASN A 77 -15.64 -10.85 17.25
N SER A 78 -15.16 -10.00 16.33
CA SER A 78 -16.03 -9.36 15.35
C SER A 78 -16.23 -10.25 14.12
N ASP A 79 -17.35 -10.04 13.44
CA ASP A 79 -17.63 -10.61 12.12
C ASP A 79 -16.52 -10.24 11.12
N HIS A 80 -16.24 -11.13 10.18
CA HIS A 80 -15.27 -10.92 9.12
C HIS A 80 -15.56 -9.64 8.31
N ARG A 81 -16.83 -9.40 7.99
CA ARG A 81 -17.25 -8.20 7.25
C ARG A 81 -16.90 -6.92 8.01
N GLU A 82 -17.09 -6.91 9.33
CA GLU A 82 -16.78 -5.75 10.16
C GLU A 82 -15.26 -5.52 10.25
N ASN A 83 -14.47 -6.58 10.35
CA ASN A 83 -13.02 -6.48 10.31
C ASN A 83 -12.52 -5.96 8.94
N ILE A 84 -13.08 -6.43 7.81
CA ILE A 84 -12.74 -5.92 6.48
C ILE A 84 -13.18 -4.45 6.33
N ARG A 85 -14.33 -4.06 6.90
CA ARG A 85 -14.76 -2.65 6.95
C ARG A 85 -13.72 -1.79 7.69
N HIS A 86 -13.21 -2.31 8.81
CA HIS A 86 -12.17 -1.63 9.57
C HIS A 86 -10.88 -1.48 8.76
N VAL A 87 -10.46 -2.54 8.03
CA VAL A 87 -9.31 -2.51 7.11
C VAL A 87 -9.51 -1.45 6.02
N TRP A 88 -10.68 -1.44 5.39
CA TRP A 88 -11.06 -0.45 4.38
C TRP A 88 -10.96 0.98 4.91
N ASN A 89 -11.60 1.27 6.03
CA ASN A 89 -11.58 2.60 6.63
C ASN A 89 -10.16 3.03 6.98
N SER A 90 -9.36 2.13 7.55
CA SER A 90 -7.96 2.39 7.89
C SER A 90 -7.11 2.66 6.65
N PHE A 91 -7.38 1.98 5.53
CA PHE A 91 -6.69 2.21 4.26
C PHE A 91 -7.04 3.59 3.68
N ILE A 92 -8.31 3.98 3.70
CA ILE A 92 -8.75 5.30 3.25
C ILE A 92 -8.10 6.40 4.13
N ASP A 93 -8.14 6.27 5.45
CA ASP A 93 -7.54 7.24 6.38
C ASP A 93 -6.02 7.35 6.21
N TRP A 94 -5.34 6.21 6.01
CA TRP A 94 -3.92 6.18 5.72
C TRP A 94 -3.61 6.88 4.39
N GLY A 95 -4.39 6.60 3.34
CA GLY A 95 -4.22 7.23 2.04
C GLY A 95 -4.51 8.73 2.03
N LEU A 96 -5.50 9.20 2.80
CA LEU A 96 -5.78 10.63 2.98
C LEU A 96 -4.65 11.37 3.73
N THR A 97 -4.02 10.69 4.69
CA THR A 97 -2.90 11.25 5.46
C THR A 97 -1.56 11.18 4.72
N LYS A 98 -1.40 10.21 3.82
CA LYS A 98 -0.15 9.91 3.09
C LYS A 98 -0.42 9.70 1.60
N PRO A 99 -0.86 10.75 0.86
CA PRO A 99 -1.32 10.60 -0.51
C PRO A 99 -0.23 10.10 -1.47
N GLU A 100 1.01 10.51 -1.29
CA GLU A 100 2.15 10.06 -2.11
C GLU A 100 2.45 8.57 -1.87
N ALA A 101 2.39 8.12 -0.62
CA ALA A 101 2.59 6.71 -0.25
C ALA A 101 1.47 5.84 -0.85
N ASN A 102 0.21 6.26 -0.74
CA ASN A 102 -0.93 5.58 -1.34
C ASN A 102 -0.79 5.46 -2.87
N LEU A 103 -0.47 6.56 -3.55
CA LEU A 103 -0.27 6.56 -5.01
C LEU A 103 0.89 5.65 -5.43
N THR A 104 1.96 5.63 -4.64
CA THR A 104 3.14 4.79 -4.90
C THR A 104 2.83 3.31 -4.68
N VAL A 105 2.14 2.94 -3.58
CA VAL A 105 1.70 1.56 -3.34
C VAL A 105 0.86 1.05 -4.50
N ARG A 106 -0.14 1.83 -4.93
CA ARG A 106 -0.98 1.46 -6.07
C ARG A 106 -0.17 1.19 -7.33
N LYS A 107 0.77 2.09 -7.68
CA LYS A 107 1.62 1.92 -8.88
C LYS A 107 2.52 0.68 -8.79
N LEU A 108 2.99 0.34 -7.59
CA LEU A 108 3.81 -0.86 -7.36
C LEU A 108 2.97 -2.14 -7.41
N GLU A 109 1.82 -2.17 -6.74
CA GLU A 109 0.91 -3.33 -6.64
C GLU A 109 0.48 -3.84 -8.01
N VAL A 110 0.06 -2.92 -8.90
CA VAL A 110 -0.41 -3.28 -10.25
C VAL A 110 0.73 -3.45 -11.25
N SER A 111 1.99 -3.31 -10.80
CA SER A 111 3.15 -3.50 -11.66
C SER A 111 3.61 -4.97 -11.62
N SER A 112 4.16 -5.49 -12.71
CA SER A 112 4.80 -6.80 -12.74
C SER A 112 6.21 -6.82 -12.11
N ARG A 113 6.55 -5.80 -11.26
CA ARG A 113 7.89 -5.63 -10.70
C ARG A 113 8.03 -6.14 -9.27
N ILE A 114 6.92 -6.36 -8.59
CA ILE A 114 6.93 -6.91 -7.23
C ILE A 114 7.10 -8.41 -7.33
N THR A 115 8.03 -8.95 -6.54
CA THR A 115 8.37 -10.36 -6.53
C THR A 115 7.50 -11.13 -5.55
N ASP A 116 7.27 -12.42 -5.83
CA ASP A 116 6.57 -13.35 -4.92
C ASP A 116 7.20 -13.35 -3.52
N GLU A 117 8.53 -13.15 -3.40
CA GLU A 117 9.23 -13.03 -2.13
C GLU A 117 8.79 -11.78 -1.36
N SER A 118 8.66 -10.64 -2.03
CA SER A 118 8.20 -9.40 -1.41
C SER A 118 6.73 -9.47 -1.00
N GLU A 119 5.89 -10.10 -1.80
CA GLU A 119 4.48 -10.36 -1.45
C GLU A 119 4.39 -11.26 -0.22
N LYS A 120 5.20 -12.32 -0.16
CA LYS A 120 5.27 -13.20 1.01
C LYS A 120 5.74 -12.45 2.26
N LEU A 121 6.79 -11.62 2.14
CA LEU A 121 7.25 -10.79 3.25
C LEU A 121 6.13 -9.89 3.79
N VAL A 122 5.31 -9.31 2.91
CA VAL A 122 4.16 -8.49 3.30
C VAL A 122 3.09 -9.35 4.02
N ALA A 123 2.77 -10.53 3.49
CA ALA A 123 1.84 -11.44 4.14
C ALA A 123 2.30 -11.85 5.56
N ASP A 124 3.60 -12.07 5.73
CA ASP A 124 4.23 -12.44 7.02
C ASP A 124 4.28 -11.27 8.03
N ILE A 125 4.09 -10.00 7.58
CA ILE A 125 4.06 -8.84 8.49
C ILE A 125 2.84 -8.86 9.42
N TYR A 126 1.69 -9.25 8.89
CA TYR A 126 0.43 -9.32 9.63
C TYR A 126 -0.41 -10.48 9.08
N PRO A 127 -0.08 -11.73 9.48
CA PRO A 127 -0.71 -12.93 8.94
C PRO A 127 -2.23 -12.95 9.13
N GLU A 128 -2.72 -12.45 10.26
CA GLU A 128 -4.16 -12.42 10.54
C GLU A 128 -4.93 -11.53 9.57
N LEU A 129 -4.32 -10.42 9.13
CA LEU A 129 -4.89 -9.54 8.11
C LEU A 129 -4.89 -10.23 6.75
N HIS A 130 -3.76 -10.84 6.39
CA HIS A 130 -3.64 -11.58 5.13
C HIS A 130 -4.71 -12.68 5.05
N ASP A 131 -4.79 -13.51 6.08
CA ASP A 131 -5.78 -14.60 6.17
C ASP A 131 -7.22 -14.09 6.12
N LEU A 132 -7.51 -12.97 6.78
CA LEU A 132 -8.82 -12.33 6.74
C LEU A 132 -9.19 -11.91 5.33
N CYS A 133 -8.29 -11.22 4.64
CA CYS A 133 -8.51 -10.77 3.26
C CYS A 133 -8.71 -11.97 2.31
N GLU A 134 -7.85 -12.99 2.40
CA GLU A 134 -7.95 -14.18 1.57
C GLU A 134 -9.23 -15.00 1.81
N LYS A 135 -9.75 -15.01 3.03
CA LYS A 135 -11.04 -15.67 3.34
C LYS A 135 -12.23 -14.92 2.78
N CYS A 136 -12.20 -13.60 2.79
CA CYS A 136 -13.33 -12.76 2.39
C CYS A 136 -13.42 -12.54 0.88
N ILE A 137 -12.27 -12.53 0.17
CA ILE A 137 -12.25 -12.28 -1.27
C ILE A 137 -12.89 -13.45 -2.03
N SER A 138 -13.69 -13.14 -3.04
CA SER A 138 -14.35 -14.13 -3.91
C SER A 138 -13.33 -15.09 -4.55
N PRO A 139 -13.64 -16.39 -4.71
CA PRO A 139 -12.80 -17.36 -5.39
C PRO A 139 -12.34 -16.91 -6.78
N LEU A 140 -13.17 -16.15 -7.49
CA LEU A 140 -12.81 -15.57 -8.78
C LEU A 140 -11.54 -14.74 -8.71
N PHE A 141 -11.48 -13.82 -7.74
CA PHE A 141 -10.35 -12.89 -7.57
C PHE A 141 -9.18 -13.48 -6.76
N ARG A 142 -9.36 -14.65 -6.13
CA ARG A 142 -8.24 -15.42 -5.59
C ARG A 142 -7.45 -16.14 -6.67
N SER A 143 -8.05 -16.37 -7.82
CA SER A 143 -7.39 -17.02 -8.95
C SER A 143 -6.26 -16.12 -9.49
N ARG A 144 -5.12 -16.73 -9.89
CA ARG A 144 -4.00 -15.99 -10.48
C ARG A 144 -4.40 -15.18 -11.72
N GLU A 145 -5.42 -15.66 -12.45
CA GLU A 145 -5.90 -15.02 -13.68
C GLU A 145 -6.57 -13.67 -13.42
N PHE A 146 -7.34 -13.54 -12.34
CA PHE A 146 -8.15 -12.34 -12.06
C PHE A 146 -7.69 -11.55 -10.83
N ARG A 147 -6.59 -11.95 -10.18
CA ARG A 147 -6.09 -11.25 -8.98
C ARG A 147 -5.81 -9.78 -9.24
N ALA A 148 -4.99 -9.49 -10.24
CA ALA A 148 -4.63 -8.13 -10.61
C ALA A 148 -5.85 -7.26 -11.00
N PHE A 149 -6.87 -7.87 -11.62
CA PHE A 149 -8.11 -7.18 -11.92
C PHE A 149 -8.91 -6.82 -10.66
N GLY A 150 -8.97 -7.73 -9.68
CA GLY A 150 -9.58 -7.47 -8.38
C GLY A 150 -8.87 -6.35 -7.62
N ASP A 151 -7.53 -6.34 -7.63
CA ASP A 151 -6.71 -5.30 -7.01
C ASP A 151 -6.96 -3.92 -7.65
N GLU A 152 -7.08 -3.86 -8.99
CA GLU A 152 -7.43 -2.61 -9.69
C GLU A 152 -8.83 -2.10 -9.31
N ILE A 153 -9.82 -2.98 -9.15
CA ILE A 153 -11.16 -2.60 -8.65
C ILE A 153 -11.06 -2.01 -7.25
N PHE A 154 -10.31 -2.67 -6.35
CA PHE A 154 -10.08 -2.17 -5.00
C PHE A 154 -9.49 -0.75 -5.01
N PHE A 155 -8.38 -0.56 -5.76
CA PHE A 155 -7.71 0.74 -5.82
C PHE A 155 -8.56 1.82 -6.49
N ALA A 156 -9.34 1.50 -7.51
CA ALA A 156 -10.25 2.45 -8.15
C ALA A 156 -11.33 2.94 -7.19
N LEU A 157 -11.95 2.02 -6.43
CA LEU A 157 -12.95 2.37 -5.42
C LEU A 157 -12.33 3.18 -4.27
N ALA A 158 -11.14 2.77 -3.80
CA ALA A 158 -10.43 3.47 -2.74
C ALA A 158 -10.07 4.90 -3.16
N GLN A 159 -9.52 5.08 -4.37
CA GLN A 159 -9.19 6.41 -4.89
C GLN A 159 -10.42 7.29 -5.03
N THR A 160 -11.51 6.76 -5.60
CA THR A 160 -12.78 7.49 -5.71
C THR A 160 -13.29 7.92 -4.32
N THR A 161 -13.23 7.03 -3.34
CA THR A 161 -13.65 7.34 -1.96
C THR A 161 -12.79 8.45 -1.36
N MET A 162 -11.46 8.39 -1.52
CA MET A 162 -10.53 9.41 -1.03
C MET A 162 -10.76 10.76 -1.71
N ASP A 163 -11.00 10.77 -3.03
CA ASP A 163 -11.24 11.99 -3.80
C ASP A 163 -12.50 12.71 -3.29
N PHE A 164 -13.59 11.99 -3.04
CA PHE A 164 -14.81 12.56 -2.50
C PHE A 164 -14.67 12.97 -1.03
N ALA A 165 -14.01 12.16 -0.21
CA ALA A 165 -13.71 12.52 1.18
C ALA A 165 -12.83 13.78 1.30
N THR A 166 -11.93 14.01 0.34
CA THR A 166 -11.10 15.23 0.29
C THR A 166 -11.92 16.44 -0.13
N ARG A 167 -12.85 16.29 -1.09
CA ARG A 167 -13.71 17.40 -1.57
C ARG A 167 -14.78 17.81 -0.57
N GLU A 168 -15.32 16.84 0.17
CA GLU A 168 -16.41 17.02 1.13
C GLU A 168 -16.05 16.38 2.49
N PRO A 169 -15.11 16.96 3.27
CA PRO A 169 -14.59 16.33 4.49
C PRO A 169 -15.67 16.01 5.53
N ALA A 170 -16.72 16.83 5.61
CA ALA A 170 -17.84 16.61 6.52
C ALA A 170 -18.64 15.33 6.23
N ARG A 171 -18.54 14.79 5.01
CA ARG A 171 -19.20 13.56 4.55
C ARG A 171 -18.24 12.39 4.37
N SER A 172 -17.00 12.50 4.84
CA SER A 172 -15.98 11.47 4.67
C SER A 172 -16.45 10.08 5.11
N ASP A 173 -17.11 9.99 6.28
CA ASP A 173 -17.60 8.71 6.80
C ASP A 173 -18.75 8.12 5.96
N GLU A 174 -19.58 8.97 5.36
CA GLU A 174 -20.62 8.54 4.42
C GLU A 174 -19.98 7.92 3.16
N PHE A 175 -18.96 8.57 2.57
CA PHE A 175 -18.25 8.04 1.40
C PHE A 175 -17.51 6.75 1.71
N LYS A 176 -16.89 6.63 2.89
CA LYS A 176 -16.25 5.37 3.34
C LYS A 176 -17.27 4.24 3.43
N ALA A 177 -18.46 4.49 3.98
CA ALA A 177 -19.51 3.49 4.13
C ALA A 177 -20.02 3.01 2.76
N VAL A 178 -20.34 3.94 1.85
CA VAL A 178 -20.81 3.62 0.50
C VAL A 178 -19.71 2.90 -0.31
N GLY A 179 -18.46 3.37 -0.22
CA GLY A 179 -17.32 2.74 -0.85
C GLY A 179 -17.10 1.31 -0.36
N PHE A 180 -17.19 1.08 0.95
CA PHE A 180 -17.10 -0.26 1.53
C PHE A 180 -18.21 -1.19 1.06
N ASP A 181 -19.45 -0.74 1.09
CA ASP A 181 -20.57 -1.58 0.65
C ASP A 181 -20.50 -1.93 -0.84
N THR A 182 -19.94 -1.03 -1.65
CA THR A 182 -19.66 -1.28 -3.06
C THR A 182 -18.54 -2.31 -3.23
N LEU A 183 -17.43 -2.13 -2.50
CA LEU A 183 -16.29 -3.06 -2.48
C LEU A 183 -16.73 -4.46 -2.10
N TRP A 184 -17.51 -4.57 -1.00
CA TRP A 184 -17.96 -5.85 -0.48
C TRP A 184 -18.77 -6.62 -1.52
N ARG A 185 -19.71 -5.96 -2.20
CA ARG A 185 -20.54 -6.56 -3.24
C ARG A 185 -19.74 -6.92 -4.50
N ALA A 186 -18.67 -6.20 -4.80
CA ALA A 186 -17.89 -6.41 -6.00
C ALA A 186 -16.83 -7.51 -5.84
N LEU A 187 -16.16 -7.58 -4.69
CA LEU A 187 -14.98 -8.40 -4.51
C LEU A 187 -15.12 -9.53 -3.49
N CYS A 188 -16.12 -9.48 -2.59
CA CYS A 188 -16.27 -10.47 -1.54
C CYS A 188 -17.48 -11.36 -1.78
N ASP A 189 -17.38 -12.61 -1.31
CA ASP A 189 -18.53 -13.51 -1.29
C ASP A 189 -19.42 -13.19 -0.07
N ASN A 190 -20.72 -13.21 -0.28
CA ASN A 190 -21.73 -13.08 0.77
C ASN A 190 -21.86 -14.37 1.58
#